data_10d86e2d3e542ec3eba74450bed3612a
#
_entry.id   10d86e2d3e542ec3eba74450bed3612a
#
_cell.length_a   1.000
_cell.length_b   1.000
_cell.length_c   1.000
_cell.angle_alpha   90.00
_cell.angle_beta   90.00
_cell.angle_gamma   90.00
#
_symmetry.space_group_name_H-M   'P 1'
#
loop_
_entity.id
_entity.type
_entity.pdbx_description
1 polymer ?
#
loop_
_entity_poly.entity_id
_entity_poly.type
_entity_poly.pdbx_seq_one_letter_code
_entity_poly.pdbx_strand_id
1 'polypeptide(L)'
;MKTKLNVLLLFLFALLLTACQNAKQASHRTDQLRIAWGEDFGDVNPHRYNPDQFIIQDMVYEGLVRYGDKGKIEPALAESWMISPDGKTYTFNLRQAKFSDGSDFNAQNVKRNFDTIFSEQNKGNHNWFHFTNQLESYRALDDHTFEIKLKEAYSATLYDLSMIRPIRFLADAGFPDGDDTNKHNVKKPIGTGQWVVKEKKANEYITFTRHEGYWGEKPKLKEVTIKIMPDAETRALAFEAGDIDLIYGNGLISLDTFVQYAKDKKYVTDVSQPMSTRLLLLNAKQSVFQDKRVRQAMNHAVDKKAIAKHTFRGTETAADTIFSKTTPHADAGLVPYEYNLQKAKDMLTAAGWKENQEGIREKDGQLLRLQVPYISTKATDKDLVEYFQGEWKKLGIDVVLTAMEEDDYWANAKTGQFDMMLTYSWGAPWDPHAWMTALTAKADHGHPENIALESLPSKAEIDRLIKSALVEPDEDKVDKGYKQVLSLLHDEAVYIPLTYQSVVSVYRKGDFKTMRFAPEENALPLRYIEKSAADKAVKN
;
A
#
# COMPACT_ATOMS: atom_id res chain seq x y z
N MET A 1 53.75 6.60 -43.39
CA MET A 1 52.83 5.82 -42.55
C MET A 1 52.56 6.43 -41.16
N LYS A 2 53.55 7.00 -40.49
CA LYS A 2 53.39 7.56 -39.13
C LYS A 2 52.45 8.80 -39.04
N THR A 3 52.40 9.65 -40.08
CA THR A 3 51.55 10.84 -40.12
C THR A 3 50.06 10.54 -40.27
N LYS A 4 49.66 9.49 -40.98
CA LYS A 4 48.26 9.09 -41.13
C LYS A 4 47.67 8.42 -39.85
N LEU A 5 48.56 7.77 -39.08
CA LEU A 5 48.13 7.12 -37.80
C LEU A 5 47.87 8.18 -36.73
N ASN A 6 48.65 9.27 -36.66
CA ASN A 6 48.45 10.34 -35.71
C ASN A 6 47.20 11.18 -36.01
N VAL A 7 46.80 11.33 -37.25
CA VAL A 7 45.55 12.02 -37.65
C VAL A 7 44.34 11.18 -37.26
N LEU A 8 44.42 9.84 -37.42
CA LEU A 8 43.33 8.92 -37.05
C LEU A 8 43.13 8.87 -35.52
N LEU A 9 44.21 8.88 -34.74
CA LEU A 9 44.17 8.97 -33.27
C LEU A 9 43.60 10.30 -32.77
N LEU A 10 43.92 11.42 -33.43
CA LEU A 10 43.35 12.73 -33.09
C LEU A 10 41.84 12.78 -33.42
N PHE A 11 41.38 12.17 -34.51
CA PHE A 11 39.96 12.08 -34.83
C PHE A 11 39.17 11.15 -33.85
N LEU A 12 39.78 10.02 -33.43
CA LEU A 12 39.18 9.16 -32.39
C LEU A 12 39.10 9.85 -31.05
N PHE A 13 40.11 10.65 -30.67
CA PHE A 13 40.13 11.42 -29.42
C PHE A 13 39.13 12.57 -29.46
N ALA A 14 38.93 13.23 -30.60
CA ALA A 14 37.91 14.26 -30.79
C ALA A 14 36.48 13.67 -30.76
N LEU A 15 36.28 12.48 -31.32
CA LEU A 15 35.02 11.75 -31.23
C LEU A 15 34.70 11.29 -29.80
N LEU A 16 35.69 10.87 -29.03
CA LEU A 16 35.53 10.56 -27.61
C LEU A 16 35.22 11.80 -26.76
N LEU A 17 35.81 12.95 -27.07
CA LEU A 17 35.50 14.20 -26.36
C LEU A 17 34.10 14.74 -26.67
N THR A 18 33.60 14.57 -27.91
CA THR A 18 32.24 14.95 -28.27
C THR A 18 31.21 13.98 -27.71
N ALA A 19 31.52 12.69 -27.56
CA ALA A 19 30.68 11.71 -26.88
C ALA A 19 30.57 12.01 -25.36
N CYS A 20 31.68 12.43 -24.71
CA CYS A 20 31.66 12.84 -23.31
C CYS A 20 30.96 14.19 -23.07
N GLN A 21 30.96 15.12 -24.05
CA GLN A 21 30.21 16.38 -23.94
C GLN A 21 28.71 16.17 -24.14
N ASN A 22 28.28 15.23 -25.00
CA ASN A 22 26.87 14.87 -25.13
C ASN A 22 26.32 14.10 -23.91
N ALA A 23 27.15 13.37 -23.17
CA ALA A 23 26.75 12.72 -21.92
C ALA A 23 26.53 13.73 -20.77
N LYS A 24 27.13 14.94 -20.81
CA LYS A 24 26.93 15.98 -19.81
C LYS A 24 25.77 16.93 -20.10
N GLN A 25 25.10 16.82 -21.22
CA GLN A 25 23.87 17.53 -21.56
C GLN A 25 22.65 16.61 -21.58
N ALA A 26 22.50 15.72 -20.60
CA ALA A 26 21.17 15.32 -20.19
C ALA A 26 20.53 16.59 -19.58
N SER A 27 19.94 17.43 -20.46
CA SER A 27 19.27 18.65 -20.07
C SER A 27 18.29 18.30 -18.95
N HIS A 28 18.41 18.94 -17.79
CA HIS A 28 17.37 18.95 -16.77
C HIS A 28 16.12 19.57 -17.40
N ARG A 29 15.36 18.78 -18.16
CA ARG A 29 14.08 19.22 -18.67
C ARG A 29 13.16 19.35 -17.47
N THR A 30 12.73 20.54 -17.17
CA THR A 30 11.87 20.86 -16.01
C THR A 30 10.47 20.23 -16.14
N ASP A 31 10.14 19.74 -17.31
CA ASP A 31 8.86 19.13 -17.63
C ASP A 31 8.91 17.58 -17.75
N GLN A 32 10.06 16.97 -17.43
CA GLN A 32 10.22 15.50 -17.44
C GLN A 32 10.67 14.99 -16.08
N LEU A 33 10.17 13.81 -15.70
CA LEU A 33 10.57 13.09 -14.48
C LEU A 33 10.98 11.67 -14.85
N ARG A 34 12.12 11.24 -14.33
CA ARG A 34 12.61 9.87 -14.44
C ARG A 34 12.68 9.26 -13.04
N ILE A 35 12.02 8.13 -12.87
CA ILE A 35 12.04 7.35 -11.63
C ILE A 35 12.40 5.90 -11.95
N ALA A 36 12.66 5.09 -10.93
CA ALA A 36 12.86 3.66 -11.09
C ALA A 36 11.88 2.88 -10.21
N TRP A 37 11.51 1.68 -10.67
CA TRP A 37 10.68 0.73 -9.96
C TRP A 37 11.32 -0.66 -9.94
N GLY A 38 10.94 -1.49 -8.95
CA GLY A 38 11.57 -2.80 -8.75
C GLY A 38 11.14 -3.87 -9.74
N GLU A 39 9.94 -3.77 -10.30
CA GLU A 39 9.31 -4.82 -11.09
C GLU A 39 8.59 -4.26 -12.32
N ASP A 40 8.37 -5.12 -13.33
CA ASP A 40 7.59 -4.74 -14.53
C ASP A 40 6.10 -4.72 -14.19
N PHE A 41 5.41 -3.75 -14.72
CA PHE A 41 3.97 -3.53 -14.48
C PHE A 41 3.04 -4.45 -15.31
N GLY A 42 3.54 -5.37 -16.12
CA GLY A 42 2.70 -6.21 -16.97
C GLY A 42 1.82 -5.40 -17.94
N ASP A 43 0.60 -5.87 -18.21
CA ASP A 43 -0.39 -5.10 -18.94
C ASP A 43 -1.02 -4.04 -18.04
N VAL A 44 -1.30 -2.87 -18.57
CA VAL A 44 -1.92 -1.77 -17.82
C VAL A 44 -3.44 -1.99 -17.80
N ASN A 45 -3.89 -2.97 -17.03
CA ASN A 45 -5.30 -3.38 -16.97
C ASN A 45 -5.98 -2.78 -15.72
N PRO A 46 -7.09 -2.02 -15.84
CA PRO A 46 -7.72 -1.36 -14.70
C PRO A 46 -8.52 -2.30 -13.79
N HIS A 47 -8.89 -3.49 -14.25
CA HIS A 47 -9.82 -4.37 -13.57
C HIS A 47 -9.15 -5.56 -12.87
N ARG A 48 -7.91 -5.89 -13.25
CA ARG A 48 -7.19 -7.01 -12.62
C ARG A 48 -6.57 -6.66 -11.29
N TYR A 49 -6.55 -7.66 -10.41
CA TYR A 49 -5.72 -7.63 -9.22
C TYR A 49 -4.28 -7.97 -9.59
N ASN A 50 -3.41 -6.96 -9.53
CA ASN A 50 -1.97 -7.12 -9.52
C ASN A 50 -1.38 -5.98 -8.68
N PRO A 51 -0.82 -6.27 -7.49
CA PRO A 51 -0.26 -5.24 -6.59
C PRO A 51 0.74 -4.32 -7.28
N ASP A 52 1.57 -4.86 -8.18
CA ASP A 52 2.63 -4.10 -8.85
C ASP A 52 2.10 -3.04 -9.83
N GLN A 53 0.83 -3.14 -10.22
CA GLN A 53 0.22 -2.23 -11.19
C GLN A 53 -0.49 -1.01 -10.59
N PHE A 54 -0.67 -0.93 -9.28
CA PHE A 54 -1.44 0.15 -8.65
C PHE A 54 -1.03 1.54 -9.14
N ILE A 55 0.26 1.82 -9.12
CA ILE A 55 0.82 3.12 -9.49
C ILE A 55 0.44 3.52 -10.91
N ILE A 56 0.58 2.61 -11.88
CA ILE A 56 0.26 2.91 -13.28
C ILE A 56 -1.25 2.90 -13.54
N GLN A 57 -2.02 2.11 -12.79
CA GLN A 57 -3.47 2.16 -12.84
C GLN A 57 -3.99 3.53 -12.38
N ASP A 58 -3.46 4.08 -11.27
CA ASP A 58 -3.81 5.43 -10.78
C ASP A 58 -3.39 6.54 -11.76
N MET A 59 -2.29 6.36 -12.48
CA MET A 59 -1.85 7.33 -13.49
C MET A 59 -2.79 7.42 -14.70
N VAL A 60 -3.26 6.26 -15.19
CA VAL A 60 -3.98 6.13 -16.46
C VAL A 60 -5.49 6.19 -16.29
N TYR A 61 -6.02 5.68 -15.19
CA TYR A 61 -7.45 5.51 -14.99
C TYR A 61 -7.95 6.25 -13.77
N GLU A 62 -9.21 6.64 -13.80
CA GLU A 62 -9.91 7.28 -12.67
C GLU A 62 -11.17 6.51 -12.30
N GLY A 63 -11.61 6.67 -11.04
CA GLY A 63 -12.90 6.22 -10.53
C GLY A 63 -13.94 7.34 -10.49
N LEU A 64 -15.12 7.05 -9.97
CA LEU A 64 -16.16 8.05 -9.72
C LEU A 64 -15.71 9.08 -8.68
N VAL A 65 -15.06 8.62 -7.64
CA VAL A 65 -14.52 9.42 -6.53
C VAL A 65 -13.06 9.04 -6.30
N ARG A 66 -12.33 9.85 -5.53
CA ARG A 66 -10.94 9.58 -5.17
C ARG A 66 -10.71 9.80 -3.67
N TYR A 67 -9.70 9.15 -3.14
CA TYR A 67 -9.20 9.36 -1.80
C TYR A 67 -8.32 10.62 -1.77
N GLY A 68 -8.62 11.53 -0.88
CA GLY A 68 -7.94 12.81 -0.76
C GLY A 68 -7.24 12.98 0.58
N ASP A 69 -6.75 14.20 0.82
CA ASP A 69 -6.02 14.53 2.04
C ASP A 69 -6.86 14.24 3.30
N LYS A 70 -6.23 13.61 4.28
CA LYS A 70 -6.82 13.24 5.58
C LYS A 70 -8.03 12.31 5.47
N GLY A 71 -8.05 11.45 4.47
CA GLY A 71 -9.10 10.46 4.28
C GLY A 71 -10.43 11.00 3.77
N LYS A 72 -10.48 12.23 3.27
CA LYS A 72 -11.69 12.78 2.68
C LYS A 72 -11.92 12.19 1.30
N ILE A 73 -13.15 11.75 1.04
CA ILE A 73 -13.56 11.38 -0.31
C ILE A 73 -13.83 12.66 -1.11
N GLU A 74 -13.14 12.77 -2.23
CA GLU A 74 -13.23 13.92 -3.13
C GLU A 74 -13.89 13.54 -4.45
N PRO A 75 -14.58 14.49 -5.12
CA PRO A 75 -15.06 14.32 -6.48
C PRO A 75 -13.92 13.97 -7.46
N ALA A 76 -14.17 12.99 -8.35
CA ALA A 76 -13.33 12.66 -9.48
C ALA A 76 -14.14 12.69 -10.78
N LEU A 77 -14.47 11.58 -11.41
CA LEU A 77 -15.34 11.56 -12.58
C LEU A 77 -16.82 11.82 -12.26
N ALA A 78 -17.22 11.65 -11.00
CA ALA A 78 -18.45 12.23 -10.49
C ALA A 78 -18.16 13.63 -9.91
N GLU A 79 -18.92 14.64 -10.31
CA GLU A 79 -18.83 16.00 -9.74
C GLU A 79 -19.51 16.08 -8.38
N SER A 80 -20.56 15.28 -8.20
CA SER A 80 -21.36 15.19 -6.99
C SER A 80 -22.11 13.86 -6.96
N TRP A 81 -22.63 13.53 -5.79
CA TRP A 81 -23.51 12.38 -5.61
C TRP A 81 -24.56 12.65 -4.55
N MET A 82 -25.64 11.90 -4.63
CA MET A 82 -26.70 11.85 -3.63
C MET A 82 -26.79 10.44 -3.08
N ILE A 83 -27.02 10.35 -1.77
CA ILE A 83 -27.27 9.08 -1.07
C ILE A 83 -28.71 9.10 -0.59
N SER A 84 -29.47 8.04 -0.86
CA SER A 84 -30.85 7.92 -0.35
C SER A 84 -30.86 7.86 1.18
N PRO A 85 -31.97 8.29 1.84
CA PRO A 85 -32.05 8.30 3.30
C PRO A 85 -31.82 6.94 3.98
N ASP A 86 -32.07 5.83 3.26
CA ASP A 86 -31.82 4.47 3.73
C ASP A 86 -30.39 4.00 3.46
N GLY A 87 -29.52 4.85 2.90
CA GLY A 87 -28.10 4.54 2.62
C GLY A 87 -27.86 3.52 1.50
N LYS A 88 -28.89 3.13 0.74
CA LYS A 88 -28.79 2.04 -0.23
C LYS A 88 -28.60 2.48 -1.67
N THR A 89 -29.02 3.68 -2.03
CA THR A 89 -28.95 4.17 -3.42
C THR A 89 -28.01 5.35 -3.52
N TYR A 90 -27.04 5.24 -4.41
CA TYR A 90 -26.08 6.29 -4.73
C TYR A 90 -26.34 6.76 -6.16
N THR A 91 -26.65 8.03 -6.34
CA THR A 91 -26.85 8.65 -7.65
C THR A 91 -25.71 9.62 -7.91
N PHE A 92 -24.88 9.33 -8.91
CA PHE A 92 -23.69 10.11 -9.27
C PHE A 92 -23.99 11.00 -10.47
N ASN A 93 -23.67 12.29 -10.36
CA ASN A 93 -23.67 13.23 -11.48
C ASN A 93 -22.27 13.22 -12.10
N LEU A 94 -22.16 12.76 -13.34
CA LEU A 94 -20.88 12.59 -14.03
C LEU A 94 -20.47 13.89 -14.72
N ARG A 95 -19.19 14.22 -14.62
CA ARG A 95 -18.62 15.37 -15.31
C ARG A 95 -18.44 15.11 -16.80
N GLN A 96 -18.38 16.19 -17.56
CA GLN A 96 -17.90 16.13 -18.92
C GLN A 96 -16.39 15.90 -18.91
N ALA A 97 -15.97 14.73 -19.34
CA ALA A 97 -14.56 14.33 -19.45
C ALA A 97 -14.34 13.56 -20.75
N LYS A 98 -13.07 13.48 -21.16
CA LYS A 98 -12.67 12.69 -22.33
C LYS A 98 -11.66 11.64 -21.93
N PHE A 99 -11.75 10.50 -22.59
CA PHE A 99 -10.67 9.51 -22.58
C PHE A 99 -9.46 10.02 -23.38
N SER A 100 -8.33 9.39 -23.18
CA SER A 100 -7.06 9.79 -23.82
C SER A 100 -7.03 9.61 -25.35
N ASP A 101 -7.98 8.88 -25.93
CA ASP A 101 -8.20 8.78 -27.37
C ASP A 101 -9.16 9.86 -27.93
N GLY A 102 -9.68 10.72 -27.06
CA GLY A 102 -10.61 11.80 -27.40
C GLY A 102 -12.08 11.42 -27.36
N SER A 103 -12.45 10.15 -27.14
CA SER A 103 -13.83 9.72 -26.95
C SER A 103 -14.41 10.29 -25.66
N ASP A 104 -15.74 10.45 -25.62
CA ASP A 104 -16.43 11.03 -24.46
C ASP A 104 -16.61 9.99 -23.36
N PHE A 105 -16.39 10.42 -22.10
CA PHE A 105 -16.76 9.65 -20.92
C PHE A 105 -18.23 9.91 -20.58
N ASN A 106 -19.00 8.86 -20.37
CA ASN A 106 -20.42 8.94 -20.04
C ASN A 106 -20.88 7.75 -19.18
N ALA A 107 -22.13 7.76 -18.75
CA ALA A 107 -22.70 6.73 -17.89
C ALA A 107 -22.79 5.35 -18.57
N GLN A 108 -22.85 5.27 -19.91
CA GLN A 108 -22.82 3.98 -20.60
C GLN A 108 -21.43 3.34 -20.55
N ASN A 109 -20.36 4.15 -20.63
CA ASN A 109 -18.99 3.64 -20.40
C ASN A 109 -18.84 3.12 -18.97
N VAL A 110 -19.35 3.85 -17.97
CA VAL A 110 -19.34 3.38 -16.56
C VAL A 110 -20.05 2.05 -16.47
N LYS A 111 -21.26 1.94 -17.05
CA LYS A 111 -22.04 0.70 -17.05
C LYS A 111 -21.27 -0.47 -17.69
N ARG A 112 -20.64 -0.27 -18.85
CA ARG A 112 -19.85 -1.31 -19.52
C ARG A 112 -18.70 -1.82 -18.66
N ASN A 113 -17.99 -0.92 -17.98
CA ASN A 113 -16.94 -1.31 -17.05
C ASN A 113 -17.51 -2.11 -15.86
N PHE A 114 -18.62 -1.69 -15.29
CA PHE A 114 -19.33 -2.43 -14.24
C PHE A 114 -19.81 -3.79 -14.72
N ASP A 115 -20.38 -3.89 -15.94
CA ASP A 115 -20.80 -5.17 -16.54
C ASP A 115 -19.63 -6.15 -16.64
N THR A 116 -18.43 -5.67 -16.96
CA THR A 116 -17.21 -6.48 -17.04
C THR A 116 -16.72 -6.92 -15.67
N ILE A 117 -16.61 -5.98 -14.72
CA ILE A 117 -16.08 -6.22 -13.38
C ILE A 117 -16.98 -7.18 -12.60
N PHE A 118 -18.30 -6.92 -12.62
CA PHE A 118 -19.28 -7.62 -11.79
C PHE A 118 -20.10 -8.69 -12.54
N SER A 119 -19.65 -9.12 -13.73
CA SER A 119 -20.26 -10.24 -14.45
C SER A 119 -20.23 -11.50 -13.61
N GLU A 120 -21.20 -12.42 -13.85
CA GLU A 120 -21.27 -13.71 -13.16
C GLU A 120 -19.98 -14.52 -13.23
N GLN A 121 -19.23 -14.43 -14.34
CA GLN A 121 -17.96 -15.12 -14.51
C GLN A 121 -16.78 -14.42 -13.81
N ASN A 122 -16.86 -13.12 -13.53
CA ASN A 122 -15.76 -12.30 -12.99
C ASN A 122 -15.95 -11.94 -11.52
N LYS A 123 -17.17 -11.92 -11.02
CA LYS A 123 -17.47 -11.54 -9.63
C LYS A 123 -16.65 -12.33 -8.60
N GLY A 124 -16.34 -13.60 -8.89
CA GLY A 124 -15.49 -14.44 -8.04
C GLY A 124 -14.06 -13.90 -7.87
N ASN A 125 -13.55 -13.17 -8.86
CA ASN A 125 -12.21 -12.56 -8.80
C ASN A 125 -12.17 -11.36 -7.83
N HIS A 126 -13.33 -10.85 -7.42
CA HIS A 126 -13.47 -9.67 -6.57
C HIS A 126 -14.17 -9.98 -5.23
N ASN A 127 -14.20 -11.25 -4.80
CA ASN A 127 -14.81 -11.65 -3.53
C ASN A 127 -14.13 -11.03 -2.30
N TRP A 128 -12.86 -10.64 -2.42
CA TRP A 128 -12.12 -9.89 -1.41
C TRP A 128 -12.66 -8.45 -1.22
N PHE A 129 -13.37 -7.93 -2.20
CA PHE A 129 -13.88 -6.57 -2.25
C PHE A 129 -15.31 -6.54 -1.73
N HIS A 130 -15.52 -6.03 -0.53
CA HIS A 130 -16.81 -6.13 0.18
C HIS A 130 -17.96 -5.49 -0.60
N PHE A 131 -17.72 -4.41 -1.30
CA PHE A 131 -18.69 -3.76 -2.18
C PHE A 131 -19.34 -4.74 -3.16
N THR A 132 -18.58 -5.70 -3.71
CA THR A 132 -19.11 -6.73 -4.62
C THR A 132 -20.27 -7.51 -4.01
N ASN A 133 -20.18 -7.80 -2.72
CA ASN A 133 -21.20 -8.55 -1.99
C ASN A 133 -22.46 -7.71 -1.70
N GLN A 134 -22.28 -6.39 -1.58
CA GLN A 134 -23.36 -5.45 -1.29
C GLN A 134 -24.10 -4.98 -2.55
N LEU A 135 -23.47 -5.06 -3.72
CA LEU A 135 -24.04 -4.59 -4.98
C LEU A 135 -25.33 -5.38 -5.32
N GLU A 136 -26.45 -4.65 -5.46
CA GLU A 136 -27.73 -5.19 -5.94
C GLU A 136 -27.89 -4.95 -7.44
N SER A 137 -27.76 -3.70 -7.87
CA SER A 137 -27.89 -3.31 -9.27
C SER A 137 -27.19 -1.97 -9.55
N TYR A 138 -26.99 -1.70 -10.82
CA TYR A 138 -26.47 -0.41 -11.30
C TYR A 138 -27.04 -0.10 -12.70
N ARG A 139 -27.15 1.18 -13.01
CA ARG A 139 -27.68 1.61 -14.32
C ARG A 139 -27.25 3.03 -14.69
N ALA A 140 -27.12 3.27 -15.98
CA ALA A 140 -27.08 4.60 -16.53
C ALA A 140 -28.55 5.12 -16.62
N LEU A 141 -28.85 6.23 -15.98
CA LEU A 141 -30.16 6.86 -16.06
C LEU A 141 -30.28 7.74 -17.32
N ASP A 142 -29.17 8.40 -17.65
CA ASP A 142 -28.92 9.18 -18.86
C ASP A 142 -27.41 9.20 -19.11
N ASP A 143 -26.91 10.05 -20.03
CA ASP A 143 -25.48 10.11 -20.37
C ASP A 143 -24.61 10.65 -19.22
N HIS A 144 -25.17 11.39 -18.28
CA HIS A 144 -24.45 12.05 -17.19
C HIS A 144 -24.87 11.59 -15.80
N THR A 145 -25.79 10.64 -15.69
CA THR A 145 -26.29 10.18 -14.39
C THR A 145 -26.15 8.66 -14.27
N PHE A 146 -25.40 8.22 -13.26
CA PHE A 146 -25.20 6.81 -12.97
C PHE A 146 -25.71 6.47 -11.57
N GLU A 147 -26.51 5.41 -11.47
CA GLU A 147 -27.08 4.93 -10.21
C GLU A 147 -26.49 3.60 -9.81
N ILE A 148 -26.14 3.49 -8.53
CA ILE A 148 -25.73 2.23 -7.87
C ILE A 148 -26.73 1.97 -6.76
N LYS A 149 -27.27 0.74 -6.70
CA LYS A 149 -28.14 0.27 -5.64
C LYS A 149 -27.50 -0.89 -4.89
N LEU A 150 -27.54 -0.82 -3.57
CA LEU A 150 -26.99 -1.81 -2.65
C LEU A 150 -28.12 -2.62 -2.01
N LYS A 151 -27.86 -3.88 -1.65
CA LYS A 151 -28.76 -4.77 -0.90
C LYS A 151 -29.08 -4.20 0.48
N GLU A 152 -28.04 -3.70 1.15
CA GLU A 152 -28.10 -3.06 2.46
C GLU A 152 -27.31 -1.75 2.42
N ALA A 153 -27.53 -0.85 3.39
CA ALA A 153 -26.68 0.31 3.57
C ALA A 153 -25.23 -0.16 3.79
N TYR A 154 -24.28 0.56 3.19
CA TYR A 154 -22.87 0.27 3.36
C TYR A 154 -22.08 1.57 3.47
N SER A 155 -21.68 1.93 4.70
CA SER A 155 -21.04 3.20 5.03
C SER A 155 -19.71 3.42 4.29
N ALA A 156 -18.97 2.35 3.98
CA ALA A 156 -17.69 2.44 3.28
C ALA A 156 -17.80 2.46 1.74
N THR A 157 -18.99 2.59 1.17
CA THR A 157 -19.22 2.56 -0.30
C THR A 157 -18.29 3.53 -1.05
N LEU A 158 -18.20 4.77 -0.60
CA LEU A 158 -17.38 5.77 -1.29
C LEU A 158 -15.87 5.50 -1.14
N TYR A 159 -15.44 4.94 -0.01
CA TYR A 159 -14.07 4.49 0.16
C TYR A 159 -13.73 3.35 -0.80
N ASP A 160 -14.60 2.36 -0.91
CA ASP A 160 -14.44 1.26 -1.86
C ASP A 160 -14.41 1.76 -3.31
N LEU A 161 -15.27 2.72 -3.69
CA LEU A 161 -15.28 3.34 -5.01
C LEU A 161 -14.05 4.23 -5.27
N SER A 162 -13.34 4.68 -4.24
CA SER A 162 -12.12 5.47 -4.39
C SER A 162 -10.87 4.62 -4.62
N MET A 163 -10.91 3.33 -4.29
CA MET A 163 -9.76 2.43 -4.47
C MET A 163 -9.23 2.46 -5.91
N ILE A 164 -7.90 2.29 -6.08
CA ILE A 164 -7.25 2.31 -7.40
C ILE A 164 -7.79 1.22 -8.34
N ARG A 165 -8.36 0.16 -7.78
CA ARG A 165 -8.98 -0.97 -8.52
C ARG A 165 -10.06 -1.65 -7.66
N PRO A 166 -10.95 -2.43 -8.25
CA PRO A 166 -11.13 -2.75 -9.67
C PRO A 166 -11.97 -1.71 -10.41
N ILE A 167 -12.58 -0.74 -9.71
CA ILE A 167 -13.55 0.19 -10.28
C ILE A 167 -12.83 1.39 -10.88
N ARG A 168 -12.27 1.19 -12.08
CA ARG A 168 -11.61 2.19 -12.91
C ARG A 168 -12.12 2.05 -14.35
N PHE A 169 -12.17 3.14 -15.09
CA PHE A 169 -12.89 3.17 -16.36
C PHE A 169 -11.95 3.15 -17.56
N LEU A 170 -12.10 2.07 -18.34
CA LEU A 170 -11.47 1.84 -19.63
C LEU A 170 -12.43 2.35 -20.72
N ALA A 171 -11.89 3.05 -21.72
CA ALA A 171 -12.66 3.45 -22.91
C ALA A 171 -13.08 2.24 -23.75
N ASP A 172 -14.13 2.37 -24.52
CA ASP A 172 -14.70 1.32 -25.35
C ASP A 172 -13.67 0.69 -26.29
N ALA A 173 -12.79 1.50 -26.89
CA ALA A 173 -11.74 1.04 -27.79
C ALA A 173 -10.60 0.28 -27.08
N GLY A 174 -10.54 0.35 -25.76
CA GLY A 174 -9.55 -0.36 -24.93
C GLY A 174 -9.92 -1.80 -24.58
N PHE A 175 -11.21 -2.15 -24.65
CA PHE A 175 -11.67 -3.50 -24.29
C PHE A 175 -11.17 -4.58 -25.23
N PRO A 176 -10.81 -5.77 -24.72
CA PRO A 176 -10.55 -6.94 -25.54
C PRO A 176 -11.80 -7.46 -26.24
N ASP A 177 -11.65 -8.33 -27.21
CA ASP A 177 -12.78 -9.00 -27.84
C ASP A 177 -13.51 -9.86 -26.81
N GLY A 178 -14.83 -9.71 -26.73
CA GLY A 178 -15.67 -10.37 -25.73
C GLY A 178 -15.69 -9.70 -24.35
N ASP A 179 -15.13 -8.50 -24.21
CA ASP A 179 -15.14 -7.63 -23.02
C ASP A 179 -14.53 -8.21 -21.73
N ASP A 180 -13.97 -9.42 -21.75
CA ASP A 180 -13.42 -10.07 -20.55
C ASP A 180 -11.97 -9.63 -20.27
N THR A 181 -11.84 -8.51 -19.57
CA THR A 181 -10.54 -7.96 -19.15
C THR A 181 -9.84 -8.79 -18.07
N ASN A 182 -10.54 -9.73 -17.43
CA ASN A 182 -9.91 -10.63 -16.45
C ASN A 182 -9.16 -11.78 -17.13
N LYS A 183 -9.65 -12.25 -18.28
CA LYS A 183 -8.99 -13.30 -19.07
C LYS A 183 -8.03 -12.76 -20.11
N HIS A 184 -8.37 -11.62 -20.70
CA HIS A 184 -7.64 -11.05 -21.83
C HIS A 184 -7.03 -9.71 -21.47
N ASN A 185 -5.86 -9.43 -22.05
CA ASN A 185 -5.22 -8.13 -21.90
C ASN A 185 -6.05 -7.04 -22.58
N VAL A 186 -6.01 -5.83 -22.03
CA VAL A 186 -6.61 -4.67 -22.71
C VAL A 186 -5.95 -4.45 -24.06
N LYS A 187 -6.72 -4.07 -25.09
CA LYS A 187 -6.18 -3.73 -26.41
C LYS A 187 -5.28 -2.52 -26.35
N LYS A 188 -5.71 -1.51 -25.61
CA LYS A 188 -4.97 -0.27 -25.36
C LYS A 188 -5.37 0.27 -23.98
N PRO A 189 -4.42 0.78 -23.19
CA PRO A 189 -4.71 1.40 -21.91
C PRO A 189 -5.25 2.84 -22.10
N ILE A 190 -6.52 2.97 -22.46
CA ILE A 190 -7.19 4.23 -22.74
C ILE A 190 -8.04 4.60 -21.53
N GLY A 191 -7.57 5.50 -20.69
CA GLY A 191 -8.26 6.00 -19.50
C GLY A 191 -8.53 7.50 -19.56
N THR A 192 -9.18 8.02 -18.52
CA THR A 192 -9.44 9.46 -18.34
C THR A 192 -8.35 10.14 -17.51
N GLY A 193 -7.42 9.39 -16.96
CA GLY A 193 -6.41 9.86 -16.02
C GLY A 193 -5.45 10.92 -16.58
N GLN A 194 -4.63 11.45 -15.72
CA GLN A 194 -3.70 12.54 -16.03
C GLN A 194 -2.59 12.14 -17.01
N TRP A 195 -2.37 10.82 -17.21
CA TRP A 195 -1.25 10.29 -17.98
C TRP A 195 -1.70 9.28 -19.03
N VAL A 196 -1.03 9.33 -20.18
CA VAL A 196 -1.24 8.44 -21.32
C VAL A 196 0.01 7.62 -21.53
N VAL A 197 -0.13 6.31 -21.67
CA VAL A 197 1.00 5.44 -22.02
C VAL A 197 1.49 5.82 -23.42
N LYS A 198 2.75 6.27 -23.50
CA LYS A 198 3.42 6.64 -24.76
C LYS A 198 4.16 5.44 -25.35
N GLU A 199 4.92 4.76 -24.52
CA GLU A 199 5.78 3.67 -24.91
C GLU A 199 6.03 2.74 -23.74
N LYS A 200 6.14 1.44 -24.00
CA LYS A 200 6.54 0.44 -23.02
C LYS A 200 7.52 -0.55 -23.66
N LYS A 201 8.61 -0.83 -22.95
CA LYS A 201 9.52 -1.93 -23.25
C LYS A 201 9.58 -2.84 -22.02
N ALA A 202 9.10 -4.08 -22.19
CA ALA A 202 8.97 -5.04 -21.10
C ALA A 202 10.30 -5.23 -20.36
N ASN A 203 10.25 -5.24 -19.02
CA ASN A 203 11.40 -5.35 -18.13
C ASN A 203 12.48 -4.26 -18.26
N GLU A 204 12.21 -3.18 -19.01
CA GLU A 204 13.15 -2.07 -19.13
C GLU A 204 12.55 -0.75 -18.69
N TYR A 205 11.44 -0.32 -19.29
CA TYR A 205 10.80 0.95 -18.94
C TYR A 205 9.36 1.06 -19.45
N ILE A 206 8.65 2.01 -18.87
CA ILE A 206 7.39 2.55 -19.40
C ILE A 206 7.45 4.08 -19.36
N THR A 207 7.05 4.73 -20.45
CA THR A 207 6.99 6.20 -20.56
C THR A 207 5.56 6.66 -20.74
N PHE A 208 5.21 7.69 -20.00
CA PHE A 208 3.91 8.35 -20.04
C PHE A 208 4.06 9.79 -20.52
N THR A 209 3.08 10.26 -21.28
CA THR A 209 2.88 11.69 -21.57
C THR A 209 1.67 12.21 -20.84
N ARG A 210 1.69 13.49 -20.50
CA ARG A 210 0.54 14.16 -19.90
C ARG A 210 -0.66 14.11 -20.86
N HIS A 211 -1.83 13.82 -20.30
CA HIS A 211 -3.09 13.85 -21.04
C HIS A 211 -3.48 15.31 -21.28
N GLU A 212 -3.29 15.79 -22.50
CA GLU A 212 -3.58 17.21 -22.82
C GLU A 212 -5.08 17.53 -22.82
N GLY A 213 -5.95 16.53 -22.99
CA GLY A 213 -7.41 16.63 -22.85
C GLY A 213 -7.93 16.45 -21.43
N TYR A 214 -7.06 16.35 -20.41
CA TYR A 214 -7.49 16.09 -19.04
C TYR A 214 -8.47 17.15 -18.54
N TRP A 215 -9.53 16.70 -17.92
CA TRP A 215 -10.65 17.52 -17.47
C TRP A 215 -10.32 18.43 -16.28
N GLY A 216 -9.36 18.07 -15.47
CA GLY A 216 -8.97 18.78 -14.25
C GLY A 216 -7.67 19.59 -14.40
N GLU A 217 -7.05 19.92 -13.27
CA GLU A 217 -5.73 20.57 -13.29
C GLU A 217 -4.68 19.63 -13.86
N LYS A 218 -4.03 20.06 -14.93
CA LYS A 218 -2.98 19.26 -15.58
C LYS A 218 -1.71 19.24 -14.73
N PRO A 219 -1.03 18.10 -14.62
CA PRO A 219 0.29 18.04 -14.00
C PRO A 219 1.26 19.06 -14.64
N LYS A 220 2.20 19.59 -13.86
CA LYS A 220 3.24 20.51 -14.39
C LYS A 220 4.24 19.75 -15.27
N LEU A 221 4.48 18.50 -14.95
CA LEU A 221 5.27 17.58 -15.77
C LEU A 221 4.52 17.25 -17.08
N LYS A 222 5.27 17.08 -18.17
CA LYS A 222 4.73 16.64 -19.47
C LYS A 222 5.04 15.18 -19.77
N GLU A 223 6.10 14.64 -19.18
CA GLU A 223 6.52 13.27 -19.42
C GLU A 223 7.05 12.64 -18.13
N VAL A 224 6.74 11.38 -17.92
CA VAL A 224 7.27 10.56 -16.83
C VAL A 224 7.78 9.25 -17.42
N THR A 225 9.02 8.91 -17.11
CA THR A 225 9.62 7.61 -17.46
C THR A 225 9.89 6.82 -16.19
N ILE A 226 9.34 5.62 -16.10
CA ILE A 226 9.60 4.68 -15.02
C ILE A 226 10.50 3.57 -15.58
N LYS A 227 11.74 3.50 -15.09
CA LYS A 227 12.71 2.47 -15.45
C LYS A 227 12.54 1.26 -14.54
N ILE A 228 12.67 0.05 -15.08
CA ILE A 228 12.62 -1.17 -14.27
C ILE A 228 14.04 -1.50 -13.81
N MET A 229 14.26 -1.44 -12.51
CA MET A 229 15.55 -1.69 -11.85
C MET A 229 15.29 -2.47 -10.55
N PRO A 230 15.37 -3.82 -10.57
CA PRO A 230 15.01 -4.63 -9.41
C PRO A 230 15.88 -4.41 -8.17
N ASP A 231 17.16 -4.13 -8.35
CA ASP A 231 18.12 -3.99 -7.27
C ASP A 231 18.17 -2.56 -6.71
N ALA A 232 18.11 -2.41 -5.38
CA ALA A 232 18.06 -1.11 -4.69
C ALA A 232 19.35 -0.31 -4.83
N GLU A 233 20.50 -0.97 -4.83
CA GLU A 233 21.81 -0.31 -4.97
C GLU A 233 22.01 0.17 -6.42
N THR A 234 21.54 -0.61 -7.41
CA THR A 234 21.50 -0.17 -8.81
C THR A 234 20.65 1.08 -8.98
N ARG A 235 19.51 1.17 -8.29
CA ARG A 235 18.67 2.40 -8.29
C ARG A 235 19.41 3.57 -7.66
N ALA A 236 20.11 3.35 -6.55
CA ALA A 236 20.91 4.39 -5.89
C ALA A 236 22.02 4.91 -6.81
N LEU A 237 22.76 4.02 -7.48
CA LEU A 237 23.80 4.38 -8.44
C LEU A 237 23.23 5.16 -9.64
N ALA A 238 22.08 4.72 -10.18
CA ALA A 238 21.39 5.42 -11.27
C ALA A 238 20.91 6.83 -10.84
N PHE A 239 20.51 6.96 -9.57
CA PHE A 239 20.18 8.26 -8.98
C PHE A 239 21.42 9.14 -8.87
N GLU A 240 22.55 8.66 -8.36
CA GLU A 240 23.80 9.42 -8.27
C GLU A 240 24.31 9.84 -9.64
N ALA A 241 24.22 8.97 -10.65
CA ALA A 241 24.61 9.24 -12.03
C ALA A 241 23.71 10.28 -12.73
N GLY A 242 22.52 10.55 -12.17
CA GLY A 242 21.52 11.42 -12.78
C GLY A 242 20.66 10.74 -13.85
N ASP A 243 20.61 9.43 -13.88
CA ASP A 243 19.75 8.64 -14.77
C ASP A 243 18.31 8.59 -14.31
N ILE A 244 18.08 8.77 -13.00
CA ILE A 244 16.77 9.01 -12.38
C ILE A 244 16.83 10.26 -11.51
N ASP A 245 15.68 10.90 -11.33
CA ASP A 245 15.54 12.20 -10.68
C ASP A 245 15.04 12.08 -9.24
N LEU A 246 14.27 11.03 -8.95
CA LEU A 246 13.58 10.80 -7.68
C LEU A 246 13.55 9.31 -7.37
N ILE A 247 13.86 8.94 -6.13
CA ILE A 247 13.52 7.65 -5.53
C ILE A 247 12.31 7.91 -4.64
N TYR A 248 11.22 7.16 -4.83
CA TYR A 248 9.96 7.35 -4.11
C TYR A 248 9.25 6.01 -3.91
N GLY A 249 9.04 5.60 -2.68
CA GLY A 249 8.34 4.37 -2.34
C GLY A 249 9.03 3.57 -1.24
N ASN A 250 8.33 2.57 -0.71
CA ASN A 250 8.90 1.64 0.26
C ASN A 250 9.78 0.61 -0.45
N GLY A 251 10.92 0.24 0.15
CA GLY A 251 11.80 -0.80 -0.40
C GLY A 251 12.55 -0.41 -1.69
N LEU A 252 12.41 0.83 -2.18
CA LEU A 252 13.08 1.27 -3.41
C LEU A 252 14.51 1.78 -3.17
N ILE A 253 14.91 1.96 -1.94
CA ILE A 253 16.28 2.29 -1.50
C ILE A 253 16.60 1.49 -0.24
N SER A 254 17.85 1.06 -0.07
CA SER A 254 18.24 0.46 1.21
C SER A 254 18.21 1.51 2.32
N LEU A 255 17.83 1.09 3.54
CA LEU A 255 17.73 2.03 4.67
C LEU A 255 19.09 2.63 5.02
N ASP A 256 20.18 1.89 4.84
CA ASP A 256 21.53 2.39 5.10
C ASP A 256 21.93 3.46 4.08
N THR A 257 21.62 3.27 2.79
CA THR A 257 21.82 4.26 1.73
C THR A 257 20.94 5.49 1.94
N PHE A 258 19.69 5.32 2.37
CA PHE A 258 18.81 6.43 2.73
C PHE A 258 19.42 7.28 3.85
N VAL A 259 19.94 6.65 4.91
CA VAL A 259 20.60 7.36 6.03
C VAL A 259 21.91 8.05 5.57
N GLN A 260 22.64 7.46 4.63
CA GLN A 260 23.82 8.12 4.05
C GLN A 260 23.42 9.38 3.28
N TYR A 261 22.39 9.31 2.45
CA TYR A 261 21.89 10.49 1.72
C TYR A 261 21.35 11.57 2.67
N ALA A 262 20.72 11.19 3.78
CA ALA A 262 20.25 12.15 4.78
C ALA A 262 21.38 12.97 5.43
N LYS A 263 22.62 12.45 5.43
CA LYS A 263 23.80 13.17 5.94
C LYS A 263 24.46 14.06 4.88
N ASP A 264 24.21 13.82 3.61
CA ASP A 264 24.78 14.60 2.50
C ASP A 264 23.88 15.78 2.14
N LYS A 265 24.38 17.00 2.33
CA LYS A 265 23.64 18.24 2.07
C LYS A 265 23.21 18.43 0.60
N LYS A 266 23.69 17.59 -0.32
CA LYS A 266 23.29 17.60 -1.73
C LYS A 266 21.89 17.01 -1.95
N TYR A 267 21.42 16.18 -1.03
CA TYR A 267 20.16 15.47 -1.15
C TYR A 267 19.13 15.98 -0.14
N VAL A 268 17.88 15.78 -0.48
CA VAL A 268 16.74 15.89 0.42
C VAL A 268 16.19 14.47 0.58
N THR A 269 16.01 14.07 1.84
CA THR A 269 15.38 12.82 2.22
C THR A 269 14.18 13.14 3.08
N ASP A 270 13.02 12.71 2.65
CA ASP A 270 11.78 12.94 3.37
C ASP A 270 11.05 11.62 3.65
N VAL A 271 10.23 11.62 4.69
CA VAL A 271 9.40 10.50 5.12
C VAL A 271 7.96 11.00 5.22
N SER A 272 7.01 10.24 4.67
CA SER A 272 5.59 10.59 4.71
C SER A 272 5.00 10.49 6.13
N GLN A 273 3.78 10.98 6.28
CA GLN A 273 2.94 10.55 7.40
C GLN A 273 2.71 9.03 7.32
N PRO A 274 2.37 8.37 8.45
CA PRO A 274 2.01 6.96 8.47
C PRO A 274 0.92 6.62 7.43
N MET A 275 1.16 5.55 6.66
CA MET A 275 0.23 5.07 5.63
C MET A 275 -0.45 3.76 6.05
N SER A 276 0.31 2.85 6.64
CA SER A 276 -0.16 1.55 7.13
C SER A 276 0.57 1.18 8.42
N THR A 277 0.25 0.04 9.02
CA THR A 277 0.88 -0.42 10.27
C THR A 277 1.43 -1.83 10.09
N ARG A 278 2.68 -2.02 10.45
CA ARG A 278 3.31 -3.33 10.57
C ARG A 278 2.87 -3.98 11.87
N LEU A 279 2.36 -5.18 11.80
CA LEU A 279 1.73 -5.90 12.89
C LEU A 279 2.38 -7.28 13.10
N LEU A 280 2.43 -7.75 14.33
CA LEU A 280 2.60 -9.16 14.63
C LEU A 280 1.26 -9.68 15.14
N LEU A 281 0.69 -10.65 14.43
CA LEU A 281 -0.58 -11.29 14.74
C LEU A 281 -0.33 -12.52 15.60
N LEU A 282 -1.00 -12.63 16.73
CA LEU A 282 -0.97 -13.78 17.64
C LEU A 282 -2.19 -14.67 17.39
N ASN A 283 -1.99 -15.93 17.08
CA ASN A 283 -3.08 -16.85 16.80
C ASN A 283 -3.72 -17.36 18.10
N ALA A 284 -4.84 -16.77 18.52
CA ALA A 284 -5.52 -17.14 19.75
C ALA A 284 -6.11 -18.58 19.76
N LYS A 285 -6.13 -19.28 18.61
CA LYS A 285 -6.48 -20.72 18.55
C LYS A 285 -5.37 -21.61 19.13
N GLN A 286 -4.13 -21.15 19.12
CA GLN A 286 -3.02 -21.88 19.70
C GLN A 286 -3.10 -21.89 21.23
N SER A 287 -2.84 -23.06 21.85
CA SER A 287 -3.03 -23.25 23.29
C SER A 287 -2.29 -22.21 24.14
N VAL A 288 -1.10 -21.81 23.72
CA VAL A 288 -0.28 -20.80 24.38
C VAL A 288 -0.94 -19.42 24.38
N PHE A 289 -1.67 -19.06 23.33
CA PHE A 289 -2.28 -17.75 23.14
C PHE A 289 -3.78 -17.69 23.51
N GLN A 290 -4.37 -18.78 24.02
CA GLN A 290 -5.73 -18.74 24.54
C GLN A 290 -5.83 -17.85 25.79
N ASP A 291 -4.80 -17.86 26.65
CA ASP A 291 -4.74 -17.00 27.82
C ASP A 291 -4.37 -15.56 27.43
N LYS A 292 -5.31 -14.64 27.63
CA LYS A 292 -5.13 -13.20 27.36
C LYS A 292 -3.90 -12.61 28.05
N ARG A 293 -3.56 -13.07 29.25
CA ARG A 293 -2.38 -12.60 30.00
C ARG A 293 -1.08 -12.88 29.24
N VAL A 294 -1.01 -14.02 28.53
CA VAL A 294 0.13 -14.34 27.67
C VAL A 294 0.21 -13.37 26.49
N ARG A 295 -0.89 -13.10 25.81
CA ARG A 295 -0.93 -12.13 24.70
C ARG A 295 -0.55 -10.73 25.13
N GLN A 296 -1.02 -10.28 26.30
CA GLN A 296 -0.65 -9.00 26.91
C GLN A 296 0.84 -8.98 27.31
N ALA A 297 1.36 -10.07 27.85
CA ALA A 297 2.78 -10.19 28.17
C ALA A 297 3.64 -10.02 26.91
N MET A 298 3.26 -10.66 25.78
CA MET A 298 3.95 -10.51 24.51
C MET A 298 3.94 -9.07 24.00
N ASN A 299 2.84 -8.33 24.19
CA ASN A 299 2.78 -6.89 23.86
C ASN A 299 3.76 -6.05 24.69
N HIS A 300 3.94 -6.36 25.99
CA HIS A 300 4.92 -5.70 26.85
C HIS A 300 6.37 -6.15 26.57
N ALA A 301 6.56 -7.23 25.83
CA ALA A 301 7.86 -7.82 25.54
C ALA A 301 8.52 -7.31 24.23
N VAL A 302 7.96 -6.29 23.60
CA VAL A 302 8.47 -5.74 22.33
C VAL A 302 8.81 -4.25 22.50
N ASP A 303 10.11 -3.92 22.36
CA ASP A 303 10.57 -2.52 22.31
C ASP A 303 10.39 -1.96 20.89
N LYS A 304 9.20 -1.44 20.65
CA LYS A 304 8.80 -0.84 19.36
C LYS A 304 9.68 0.36 18.98
N LYS A 305 10.17 1.11 19.98
CA LYS A 305 11.07 2.27 19.75
C LYS A 305 12.44 1.80 19.29
N ALA A 306 12.96 0.71 19.88
CA ALA A 306 14.20 0.09 19.41
C ALA A 306 14.06 -0.43 17.97
N ILE A 307 12.96 -1.10 17.64
CA ILE A 307 12.66 -1.56 16.26
C ILE A 307 12.64 -0.38 15.29
N ALA A 308 11.85 0.67 15.55
CA ALA A 308 11.77 1.85 14.69
C ALA A 308 13.15 2.49 14.48
N LYS A 309 13.96 2.60 15.54
CA LYS A 309 15.28 3.22 15.49
C LYS A 309 16.34 2.36 14.81
N HIS A 310 16.39 1.07 15.13
CA HIS A 310 17.50 0.20 14.75
C HIS A 310 17.21 -0.66 13.51
N THR A 311 16.02 -1.22 13.39
CA THR A 311 15.63 -1.98 12.18
C THR A 311 15.25 -1.02 11.05
N PHE A 312 14.38 -0.04 11.33
CA PHE A 312 13.87 0.88 10.30
C PHE A 312 14.65 2.20 10.18
N ARG A 313 15.76 2.36 10.91
CA ARG A 313 16.63 3.55 10.84
C ARG A 313 15.89 4.89 11.01
N GLY A 314 14.70 4.90 11.62
CA GLY A 314 13.85 6.08 11.82
C GLY A 314 12.98 6.46 10.62
N THR A 315 12.92 5.63 9.57
CA THR A 315 11.98 5.81 8.44
C THR A 315 10.57 5.38 8.79
N GLU A 316 10.41 4.57 9.82
CA GLU A 316 9.11 4.22 10.42
C GLU A 316 9.10 4.69 11.88
N THR A 317 7.92 4.96 12.43
CA THR A 317 7.74 5.35 13.83
C THR A 317 7.10 4.22 14.62
N ALA A 318 7.40 4.14 15.94
CA ALA A 318 6.81 3.11 16.80
C ALA A 318 5.28 3.19 16.77
N ALA A 319 4.62 2.05 16.56
CA ALA A 319 3.16 1.99 16.51
C ALA A 319 2.58 1.67 17.89
N ASP A 320 1.70 2.53 18.36
CA ASP A 320 0.99 2.36 19.64
C ASP A 320 -0.29 1.53 19.47
N THR A 321 -0.92 1.61 18.31
CA THR A 321 -2.22 1.01 17.99
C THR A 321 -2.19 0.41 16.58
N ILE A 322 -3.22 -0.38 16.23
CA ILE A 322 -3.35 -1.05 14.93
C ILE A 322 -3.34 -0.04 13.77
N PHE A 323 -3.91 1.14 13.97
CA PHE A 323 -3.89 2.22 12.98
C PHE A 323 -3.30 3.48 13.59
N SER A 324 -2.66 4.30 12.75
CA SER A 324 -2.27 5.66 13.14
C SER A 324 -3.50 6.49 13.51
N LYS A 325 -3.35 7.38 14.49
CA LYS A 325 -4.41 8.34 14.87
C LYS A 325 -4.85 9.27 13.74
N THR A 326 -4.05 9.38 12.69
CA THR A 326 -4.38 10.17 11.49
C THR A 326 -5.26 9.42 10.50
N THR A 327 -5.44 8.11 10.69
CA THR A 327 -6.37 7.29 9.90
C THR A 327 -7.81 7.62 10.33
N PRO A 328 -8.75 7.80 9.39
CA PRO A 328 -10.16 8.04 9.72
C PRO A 328 -10.70 6.99 10.70
N HIS A 329 -11.49 7.43 11.69
CA HIS A 329 -12.12 6.59 12.72
C HIS A 329 -11.18 5.81 13.65
N ALA A 330 -9.88 6.04 13.61
CA ALA A 330 -8.90 5.21 14.32
C ALA A 330 -8.44 5.75 15.68
N ASP A 331 -8.68 7.03 16.01
CA ASP A 331 -8.28 7.57 17.30
C ASP A 331 -9.28 7.19 18.40
N ALA A 332 -9.09 5.99 18.94
CA ALA A 332 -9.91 5.45 20.04
C ALA A 332 -9.40 5.83 21.45
N GLY A 333 -8.38 6.70 21.56
CA GLY A 333 -7.82 7.11 22.85
C GLY A 333 -7.17 5.98 23.64
N LEU A 334 -6.67 4.95 22.99
CA LEU A 334 -6.11 3.75 23.62
C LEU A 334 -4.78 4.06 24.32
N VAL A 335 -4.56 3.40 25.47
CA VAL A 335 -3.29 3.47 26.20
C VAL A 335 -2.35 2.40 25.64
N PRO A 336 -1.17 2.78 25.14
CA PRO A 336 -0.23 1.83 24.56
C PRO A 336 0.28 0.79 25.56
N TYR A 337 0.59 -0.41 25.07
CA TYR A 337 1.39 -1.38 25.82
C TYR A 337 2.86 -0.91 25.83
N GLU A 338 3.30 -0.41 26.99
CA GLU A 338 4.71 0.01 27.16
C GLU A 338 5.64 -1.21 27.25
N TYR A 339 6.83 -1.09 26.64
CA TYR A 339 7.87 -2.09 26.79
C TYR A 339 8.31 -2.24 28.24
N ASN A 340 8.10 -3.43 28.79
CA ASN A 340 8.46 -3.78 30.16
C ASN A 340 8.65 -5.29 30.32
N LEU A 341 9.90 -5.75 30.18
CA LEU A 341 10.23 -7.17 30.29
C LEU A 341 9.91 -7.76 31.66
N GLN A 342 10.05 -6.98 32.77
CA GLN A 342 9.71 -7.49 34.10
C GLN A 342 8.21 -7.73 34.22
N LYS A 343 7.39 -6.79 33.75
CA LYS A 343 5.92 -6.97 33.71
C LYS A 343 5.53 -8.17 32.86
N ALA A 344 6.17 -8.35 31.70
CA ALA A 344 5.94 -9.52 30.85
C ALA A 344 6.27 -10.85 31.58
N LYS A 345 7.41 -10.91 32.27
CA LYS A 345 7.79 -12.07 33.11
C LYS A 345 6.76 -12.39 34.18
N ASP A 346 6.31 -11.35 34.90
CA ASP A 346 5.35 -11.50 35.99
C ASP A 346 4.00 -12.00 35.46
N MET A 347 3.55 -11.48 34.32
CA MET A 347 2.31 -11.91 33.64
C MET A 347 2.39 -13.36 33.16
N LEU A 348 3.51 -13.79 32.54
CA LEU A 348 3.71 -15.17 32.14
C LEU A 348 3.71 -16.11 33.34
N THR A 349 4.35 -15.70 34.46
CA THR A 349 4.35 -16.47 35.71
C THR A 349 2.94 -16.58 36.30
N ALA A 350 2.18 -15.48 36.30
CA ALA A 350 0.78 -15.45 36.75
C ALA A 350 -0.15 -16.29 35.84
N ALA A 351 0.21 -16.46 34.58
CA ALA A 351 -0.49 -17.36 33.64
C ALA A 351 -0.12 -18.84 33.82
N GLY A 352 0.82 -19.15 34.75
CA GLY A 352 1.24 -20.52 35.07
C GLY A 352 2.50 -20.99 34.35
N TRP A 353 3.12 -20.16 33.52
CA TRP A 353 4.36 -20.46 32.82
C TRP A 353 5.56 -20.22 33.74
N LYS A 354 6.26 -21.28 34.19
CA LYS A 354 7.39 -21.22 35.10
C LYS A 354 8.68 -21.65 34.41
N GLU A 355 9.78 -20.98 34.69
CA GLU A 355 11.09 -21.38 34.16
C GLU A 355 11.53 -22.74 34.71
N ASN A 356 11.95 -23.65 33.83
CA ASN A 356 12.53 -24.94 34.15
C ASN A 356 14.03 -24.82 34.37
N GLN A 357 14.73 -25.95 34.56
CA GLN A 357 16.18 -25.97 34.81
C GLN A 357 17.04 -25.47 33.63
N GLU A 358 16.46 -25.49 32.40
CA GLU A 358 17.12 -25.00 31.18
C GLU A 358 16.85 -23.51 30.95
N GLY A 359 16.08 -22.85 31.81
CA GLY A 359 15.69 -21.44 31.68
C GLY A 359 14.60 -21.22 30.65
N ILE A 360 13.91 -22.29 30.20
CA ILE A 360 12.76 -22.21 29.30
C ILE A 360 11.48 -22.32 30.16
N ARG A 361 10.46 -21.52 29.84
CA ARG A 361 9.18 -21.59 30.54
C ARG A 361 8.42 -22.85 30.15
N GLU A 362 7.78 -23.43 31.15
CA GLU A 362 7.00 -24.66 31.04
C GLU A 362 5.68 -24.50 31.80
N LYS A 363 4.61 -25.10 31.27
CA LYS A 363 3.30 -25.23 31.91
C LYS A 363 2.69 -26.57 31.54
N ASP A 364 2.23 -27.33 32.53
CA ASP A 364 1.57 -28.64 32.36
C ASP A 364 2.37 -29.62 31.45
N GLY A 365 3.71 -29.61 31.56
CA GLY A 365 4.63 -30.42 30.75
C GLY A 365 4.87 -29.89 29.32
N GLN A 366 4.32 -28.74 28.95
CA GLN A 366 4.57 -28.09 27.66
C GLN A 366 5.58 -26.96 27.79
N LEU A 367 6.60 -26.97 26.95
CA LEU A 367 7.53 -25.84 26.86
C LEU A 367 6.88 -24.66 26.14
N LEU A 368 7.19 -23.46 26.58
CA LEU A 368 6.80 -22.23 25.88
C LEU A 368 7.70 -22.05 24.65
N ARG A 369 7.34 -22.76 23.58
CA ARG A 369 8.01 -22.75 22.29
C ARG A 369 7.07 -22.14 21.25
N LEU A 370 7.56 -21.18 20.45
CA LEU A 370 6.80 -20.45 19.46
C LEU A 370 7.41 -20.59 18.07
N GLN A 371 6.61 -20.96 17.10
CA GLN A 371 6.98 -20.99 15.68
C GLN A 371 6.73 -19.61 15.07
N VAL A 372 7.77 -19.01 14.51
CA VAL A 372 7.67 -17.69 13.87
C VAL A 372 8.13 -17.80 12.42
N PRO A 373 7.18 -17.97 11.49
CA PRO A 373 7.46 -17.98 10.07
C PRO A 373 7.81 -16.56 9.57
N TYR A 374 8.66 -16.49 8.54
CA TYR A 374 8.97 -15.27 7.84
C TYR A 374 9.26 -15.54 6.36
N ILE A 375 9.03 -14.53 5.51
CA ILE A 375 9.28 -14.64 4.07
C ILE A 375 10.80 -14.50 3.83
N SER A 376 11.40 -15.54 3.26
CA SER A 376 12.86 -15.69 3.12
C SER A 376 13.51 -14.56 2.31
N THR A 377 12.79 -14.00 1.34
CA THR A 377 13.26 -12.91 0.46
C THR A 377 13.15 -11.52 1.07
N LYS A 378 12.44 -11.37 2.22
CA LYS A 378 12.24 -10.08 2.90
C LYS A 378 13.25 -9.91 4.06
N ALA A 379 14.34 -9.22 3.80
CA ALA A 379 15.42 -9.02 4.80
C ALA A 379 14.90 -8.35 6.09
N THR A 380 14.00 -7.39 5.99
CA THR A 380 13.41 -6.72 7.16
C THR A 380 12.55 -7.65 8.01
N ASP A 381 11.88 -8.64 7.42
CA ASP A 381 11.11 -9.62 8.17
C ASP A 381 12.07 -10.52 8.97
N LYS A 382 13.18 -10.94 8.35
CA LYS A 382 14.23 -11.70 9.02
C LYS A 382 14.81 -10.94 10.22
N ASP A 383 15.18 -9.68 10.04
CA ASP A 383 15.70 -8.82 11.10
C ASP A 383 14.72 -8.71 12.29
N LEU A 384 13.43 -8.59 12.00
CA LEU A 384 12.38 -8.52 13.01
C LEU A 384 12.26 -9.83 13.80
N VAL A 385 12.19 -10.97 13.12
CA VAL A 385 12.01 -12.26 13.82
C VAL A 385 13.25 -12.65 14.62
N GLU A 386 14.46 -12.32 14.15
CA GLU A 386 15.71 -12.48 14.90
C GLU A 386 15.73 -11.57 16.15
N TYR A 387 15.24 -10.33 16.03
CA TYR A 387 15.06 -9.45 17.17
C TYR A 387 14.10 -10.07 18.21
N PHE A 388 12.94 -10.59 17.80
CA PHE A 388 12.00 -11.25 18.71
C PHE A 388 12.63 -12.47 19.37
N GLN A 389 13.35 -13.29 18.63
CA GLN A 389 14.05 -14.46 19.19
C GLN A 389 15.03 -14.04 20.32
N GLY A 390 15.82 -12.97 20.09
CA GLY A 390 16.75 -12.44 21.08
C GLY A 390 16.06 -11.86 22.32
N GLU A 391 15.00 -11.07 22.14
CA GLU A 391 14.29 -10.44 23.26
C GLU A 391 13.48 -11.45 24.08
N TRP A 392 12.79 -12.38 23.44
CA TRP A 392 11.93 -13.33 24.13
C TRP A 392 12.70 -14.48 24.79
N LYS A 393 13.90 -14.77 24.32
CA LYS A 393 14.82 -15.66 25.07
C LYS A 393 15.06 -15.14 26.50
N LYS A 394 15.10 -13.83 26.73
CA LYS A 394 15.23 -13.21 28.06
C LYS A 394 14.01 -13.47 28.95
N LEU A 395 12.89 -13.86 28.35
CA LEU A 395 11.65 -14.24 29.04
C LEU A 395 11.53 -15.75 29.28
N GLY A 396 12.50 -16.55 28.86
CA GLY A 396 12.41 -18.00 28.88
C GLY A 396 11.53 -18.60 27.78
N ILE A 397 11.38 -17.90 26.66
CA ILE A 397 10.60 -18.36 25.50
C ILE A 397 11.56 -18.91 24.44
N ASP A 398 11.33 -20.13 23.99
CA ASP A 398 12.06 -20.76 22.90
C ASP A 398 11.42 -20.41 21.56
N VAL A 399 12.08 -19.60 20.74
CA VAL A 399 11.56 -19.12 19.45
C VAL A 399 12.24 -19.85 18.31
N VAL A 400 11.46 -20.54 17.50
CA VAL A 400 11.91 -21.26 16.31
C VAL A 400 11.54 -20.45 15.07
N LEU A 401 12.56 -19.98 14.35
CA LEU A 401 12.40 -19.22 13.13
C LEU A 401 12.28 -20.15 11.93
N THR A 402 11.27 -19.92 11.08
CA THR A 402 11.03 -20.73 9.88
C THR A 402 10.99 -19.85 8.65
N ALA A 403 12.06 -19.91 7.85
CA ALA A 403 12.12 -19.24 6.55
C ALA A 403 11.20 -19.95 5.54
N MET A 404 10.36 -19.22 4.84
CA MET A 404 9.40 -19.75 3.86
C MET A 404 9.46 -18.94 2.57
N GLU A 405 9.11 -19.60 1.46
CA GLU A 405 8.74 -18.89 0.24
C GLU A 405 7.40 -18.14 0.45
N GLU A 406 7.18 -17.06 -0.27
CA GLU A 406 6.02 -16.18 -0.03
C GLU A 406 4.68 -16.90 -0.22
N ASP A 407 4.55 -17.76 -1.24
CA ASP A 407 3.33 -18.52 -1.49
C ASP A 407 3.02 -19.51 -0.36
N ASP A 408 4.03 -20.19 0.17
CA ASP A 408 3.89 -21.12 1.30
C ASP A 408 3.54 -20.38 2.59
N TYR A 409 4.14 -19.21 2.82
CA TYR A 409 3.83 -18.34 3.94
C TYR A 409 2.35 -17.97 3.97
N TRP A 410 1.82 -17.50 2.84
CA TRP A 410 0.40 -17.12 2.74
C TRP A 410 -0.53 -18.33 2.72
N ALA A 411 -0.11 -19.49 2.20
CA ALA A 411 -0.87 -20.73 2.28
C ALA A 411 -1.05 -21.19 3.73
N ASN A 412 0.01 -21.14 4.54
CA ASN A 412 -0.05 -21.45 5.97
C ASN A 412 -0.90 -20.43 6.74
N ALA A 413 -0.79 -19.15 6.38
CA ALA A 413 -1.62 -18.09 6.94
C ALA A 413 -3.12 -18.36 6.74
N LYS A 414 -3.51 -18.73 5.52
CA LYS A 414 -4.92 -19.05 5.15
C LYS A 414 -5.50 -20.27 5.87
N THR A 415 -4.66 -21.17 6.34
CA THR A 415 -5.09 -22.38 7.06
C THR A 415 -4.92 -22.27 8.58
N GLY A 416 -4.35 -21.17 9.09
CA GLY A 416 -4.07 -20.95 10.50
C GLY A 416 -2.90 -21.79 11.04
N GLN A 417 -2.01 -22.28 10.16
CA GLN A 417 -0.83 -23.05 10.54
C GLN A 417 0.33 -22.13 10.96
N PHE A 418 0.09 -21.35 12.00
CA PHE A 418 1.09 -20.47 12.61
C PHE A 418 0.74 -20.24 14.07
N ASP A 419 1.75 -20.00 14.92
CA ASP A 419 1.54 -19.48 16.27
C ASP A 419 1.39 -17.97 16.24
N MET A 420 2.28 -17.32 15.51
CA MET A 420 2.24 -15.90 15.21
C MET A 420 2.81 -15.63 13.83
N MET A 421 2.46 -14.49 13.24
CA MET A 421 2.96 -14.11 11.94
C MET A 421 3.08 -12.59 11.80
N LEU A 422 4.05 -12.15 11.00
CA LEU A 422 4.14 -10.77 10.56
C LEU A 422 3.02 -10.50 9.54
N THR A 423 2.30 -9.41 9.76
CA THR A 423 1.28 -8.91 8.84
C THR A 423 1.29 -7.38 8.86
N TYR A 424 0.38 -6.75 8.15
CA TYR A 424 0.25 -5.30 8.14
C TYR A 424 -1.20 -4.90 7.86
N SER A 425 -1.59 -3.71 8.30
CA SER A 425 -2.81 -3.09 7.81
C SER A 425 -2.62 -2.72 6.33
N TRP A 426 -3.70 -2.64 5.59
CA TRP A 426 -3.56 -2.56 4.12
C TRP A 426 -3.31 -1.15 3.60
N GLY A 427 -3.31 -0.17 4.49
CA GLY A 427 -3.11 1.24 4.15
C GLY A 427 -4.35 1.93 3.60
N ALA A 428 -4.25 3.24 3.45
CA ALA A 428 -5.31 4.05 2.88
C ALA A 428 -5.51 3.74 1.38
N PRO A 429 -6.75 3.70 0.88
CA PRO A 429 -8.03 3.98 1.56
C PRO A 429 -8.66 2.77 2.28
N TRP A 430 -7.96 1.65 2.38
CA TRP A 430 -8.51 0.38 2.89
C TRP A 430 -8.66 0.35 4.42
N ASP A 431 -7.87 1.13 5.13
CA ASP A 431 -7.97 1.26 6.57
C ASP A 431 -9.06 2.29 6.95
N PRO A 432 -9.81 2.05 8.03
CA PRO A 432 -9.90 0.78 8.78
C PRO A 432 -10.96 -0.19 8.24
N HIS A 433 -11.90 0.25 7.40
CA HIS A 433 -13.13 -0.48 7.07
C HIS A 433 -12.88 -1.79 6.31
N ALA A 434 -12.08 -1.77 5.24
CA ALA A 434 -11.80 -2.98 4.47
C ALA A 434 -10.96 -3.98 5.28
N TRP A 435 -10.00 -3.49 6.08
CA TRP A 435 -9.25 -4.34 6.98
C TRP A 435 -10.12 -4.95 8.07
N MET A 436 -11.06 -4.18 8.66
CA MET A 436 -12.01 -4.71 9.65
C MET A 436 -12.97 -5.75 9.06
N THR A 437 -13.38 -5.62 7.80
CA THR A 437 -14.21 -6.64 7.15
C THR A 437 -13.50 -7.99 7.04
N ALA A 438 -12.18 -8.01 6.88
CA ALA A 438 -11.39 -9.23 6.89
C ALA A 438 -11.47 -9.97 8.23
N LEU A 439 -11.69 -9.27 9.35
CA LEU A 439 -11.87 -9.88 10.67
C LEU A 439 -13.17 -10.70 10.76
N THR A 440 -14.16 -10.40 9.92
CA THR A 440 -15.46 -11.07 9.88
C THR A 440 -15.61 -12.04 8.70
N ALA A 441 -14.61 -12.08 7.81
CA ALA A 441 -14.64 -12.92 6.62
C ALA A 441 -14.72 -14.40 7.03
N LYS A 442 -15.49 -15.19 6.27
CA LYS A 442 -15.54 -16.64 6.49
C LYS A 442 -14.16 -17.27 6.29
N ALA A 443 -13.88 -18.33 7.00
CA ALA A 443 -12.60 -19.04 6.96
C ALA A 443 -12.19 -19.50 5.55
N ASP A 444 -13.15 -19.77 4.66
CA ASP A 444 -12.92 -20.15 3.27
C ASP A 444 -12.31 -19.02 2.41
N HIS A 445 -12.39 -17.77 2.86
CA HIS A 445 -11.70 -16.63 2.23
C HIS A 445 -10.25 -16.45 2.69
N GLY A 446 -9.81 -17.23 3.71
CA GLY A 446 -8.42 -17.37 4.10
C GLY A 446 -7.76 -16.12 4.67
N HIS A 447 -8.50 -15.29 5.41
CA HIS A 447 -7.94 -14.18 6.14
C HIS A 447 -7.35 -14.65 7.48
N PRO A 448 -6.02 -14.59 7.69
CA PRO A 448 -5.37 -15.03 8.92
C PRO A 448 -5.88 -14.26 10.14
N GLU A 449 -6.28 -13.01 9.96
CA GLU A 449 -6.84 -12.15 10.99
C GLU A 449 -8.11 -12.76 11.59
N ASN A 450 -9.06 -13.21 10.75
CA ASN A 450 -10.27 -13.85 11.23
C ASN A 450 -9.97 -15.17 11.97
N ILE A 451 -9.07 -15.99 11.40
CA ILE A 451 -8.68 -17.28 11.98
C ILE A 451 -8.08 -17.11 13.37
N ALA A 452 -7.20 -16.12 13.52
CA ALA A 452 -6.54 -15.83 14.80
C ALA A 452 -7.51 -15.37 15.89
N LEU A 453 -8.63 -14.75 15.52
CA LEU A 453 -9.65 -14.24 16.44
C LEU A 453 -10.76 -15.27 16.77
N GLU A 454 -10.86 -16.36 16.02
CA GLU A 454 -12.01 -17.28 16.02
C GLU A 454 -12.32 -17.91 17.40
N SER A 455 -11.28 -18.12 18.23
CA SER A 455 -11.42 -18.70 19.57
C SER A 455 -11.64 -17.68 20.70
N LEU A 456 -11.65 -16.38 20.36
CA LEU A 456 -11.83 -15.35 21.38
C LEU A 456 -13.25 -15.30 21.91
N PRO A 457 -13.46 -15.17 23.24
CA PRO A 457 -14.78 -14.95 23.81
C PRO A 457 -15.47 -13.70 23.26
N SER A 458 -14.71 -12.67 22.91
CA SER A 458 -15.21 -11.40 22.36
C SER A 458 -15.49 -11.43 20.86
N LYS A 459 -15.18 -12.53 20.14
CA LYS A 459 -15.31 -12.61 18.66
C LYS A 459 -16.72 -12.26 18.17
N ALA A 460 -17.75 -12.82 18.79
CA ALA A 460 -19.13 -12.54 18.39
C ALA A 460 -19.50 -11.04 18.56
N GLU A 461 -18.98 -10.39 19.59
CA GLU A 461 -19.20 -8.96 19.80
C GLU A 461 -18.41 -8.11 18.80
N ILE A 462 -17.17 -8.47 18.50
CA ILE A 462 -16.36 -7.83 17.46
C ILE A 462 -17.11 -7.91 16.12
N ASP A 463 -17.58 -9.08 15.71
CA ASP A 463 -18.33 -9.27 14.47
C ASP A 463 -19.61 -8.44 14.41
N ARG A 464 -20.34 -8.39 15.53
CA ARG A 464 -21.57 -7.60 15.64
C ARG A 464 -21.29 -6.10 15.47
N LEU A 465 -20.26 -5.59 16.14
CA LEU A 465 -19.87 -4.17 16.06
C LEU A 465 -19.42 -3.78 14.65
N ILE A 466 -18.58 -4.61 14.01
CA ILE A 466 -18.13 -4.36 12.65
C ILE A 466 -19.34 -4.33 11.70
N LYS A 467 -20.20 -5.33 11.75
CA LYS A 467 -21.40 -5.37 10.90
C LYS A 467 -22.31 -4.16 11.13
N SER A 468 -22.48 -3.76 12.39
CA SER A 468 -23.29 -2.56 12.71
C SER A 468 -22.67 -1.29 12.15
N ALA A 469 -21.34 -1.09 12.27
CA ALA A 469 -20.66 0.08 11.76
C ALA A 469 -20.73 0.15 10.21
N LEU A 470 -20.62 -1.00 9.54
CA LEU A 470 -20.65 -1.05 8.07
C LEU A 470 -22.01 -0.67 7.46
N VAL A 471 -23.12 -0.87 8.18
CA VAL A 471 -24.48 -0.56 7.68
C VAL A 471 -25.05 0.75 8.26
N GLU A 472 -24.29 1.43 9.09
CA GLU A 472 -24.72 2.68 9.73
C GLU A 472 -24.52 3.88 8.81
N PRO A 473 -25.55 4.64 8.46
CA PRO A 473 -25.42 5.83 7.60
C PRO A 473 -24.92 7.08 8.35
N ASP A 474 -24.97 7.09 9.68
CA ASP A 474 -24.56 8.21 10.51
C ASP A 474 -23.06 8.07 10.84
N GLU A 475 -22.26 9.02 10.34
CA GLU A 475 -20.81 9.03 10.44
C GLU A 475 -20.29 9.03 11.90
N ASP A 476 -20.98 9.73 12.82
CA ASP A 476 -20.59 9.75 14.24
C ASP A 476 -20.79 8.37 14.89
N LYS A 477 -21.82 7.64 14.46
CA LYS A 477 -22.05 6.29 14.95
C LYS A 477 -21.10 5.28 14.32
N VAL A 478 -20.73 5.46 13.03
CA VAL A 478 -19.66 4.68 12.38
C VAL A 478 -18.35 4.85 13.14
N ASP A 479 -17.94 6.09 13.42
CA ASP A 479 -16.76 6.42 14.19
C ASP A 479 -16.75 5.74 15.56
N LYS A 480 -17.88 5.84 16.29
CA LYS A 480 -18.04 5.18 17.59
C LYS A 480 -17.94 3.65 17.49
N GLY A 481 -18.54 3.06 16.45
CA GLY A 481 -18.50 1.61 16.21
C GLY A 481 -17.07 1.12 15.99
N TYR A 482 -16.33 1.77 15.12
CA TYR A 482 -14.93 1.40 14.86
C TYR A 482 -14.04 1.58 16.09
N LYS A 483 -14.20 2.66 16.84
CA LYS A 483 -13.46 2.88 18.10
C LYS A 483 -13.74 1.78 19.14
N GLN A 484 -14.97 1.28 19.21
CA GLN A 484 -15.31 0.15 20.08
C GLN A 484 -14.62 -1.14 19.63
N VAL A 485 -14.60 -1.44 18.31
CA VAL A 485 -13.88 -2.60 17.77
C VAL A 485 -12.40 -2.51 18.10
N LEU A 486 -11.77 -1.36 17.85
CA LEU A 486 -10.34 -1.14 18.13
C LEU A 486 -10.03 -1.30 19.63
N SER A 487 -10.93 -0.84 20.50
CA SER A 487 -10.78 -1.01 21.94
C SER A 487 -10.83 -2.48 22.36
N LEU A 488 -11.74 -3.25 21.79
CA LEU A 488 -11.82 -4.70 22.06
C LEU A 488 -10.57 -5.44 21.55
N LEU A 489 -10.13 -5.17 20.31
CA LEU A 489 -8.94 -5.79 19.74
C LEU A 489 -7.69 -5.47 20.57
N HIS A 490 -7.58 -4.23 21.04
CA HIS A 490 -6.49 -3.80 21.91
C HIS A 490 -6.53 -4.52 23.26
N ASP A 491 -7.70 -4.60 23.91
CA ASP A 491 -7.87 -5.30 25.17
C ASP A 491 -7.59 -6.80 25.03
N GLU A 492 -8.01 -7.45 23.96
CA GLU A 492 -7.70 -8.86 23.66
C GLU A 492 -6.23 -9.10 23.34
N ALA A 493 -5.48 -8.05 23.01
CA ALA A 493 -4.04 -8.09 22.75
C ALA A 493 -3.60 -9.11 21.68
N VAL A 494 -4.45 -9.36 20.68
CA VAL A 494 -4.17 -10.31 19.58
C VAL A 494 -3.20 -9.77 18.55
N TYR A 495 -3.00 -8.45 18.53
CA TYR A 495 -2.03 -7.77 17.69
C TYR A 495 -0.95 -7.12 18.56
N ILE A 496 0.28 -7.17 18.08
CA ILE A 496 1.37 -6.34 18.56
C ILE A 496 1.68 -5.35 17.45
N PRO A 497 1.19 -4.10 17.52
CA PRO A 497 1.59 -3.06 16.60
C PRO A 497 3.09 -2.80 16.76
N LEU A 498 3.86 -2.83 15.67
CA LEU A 498 5.31 -2.69 15.68
C LEU A 498 5.73 -1.29 15.29
N THR A 499 5.46 -0.93 14.04
CA THR A 499 5.79 0.38 13.49
C THR A 499 4.69 0.87 12.55
N TYR A 500 4.54 2.19 12.45
CA TYR A 500 3.77 2.83 11.39
C TYR A 500 4.66 2.95 10.16
N GLN A 501 4.24 2.31 9.08
CA GLN A 501 4.94 2.34 7.79
C GLN A 501 4.74 3.68 7.11
N SER A 502 5.77 4.16 6.48
CA SER A 502 5.79 5.43 5.76
C SER A 502 6.48 5.26 4.41
N VAL A 503 6.12 6.07 3.45
CA VAL A 503 6.80 6.16 2.16
C VAL A 503 8.00 7.07 2.31
N VAL A 504 9.13 6.69 1.73
CA VAL A 504 10.34 7.53 1.69
C VAL A 504 10.52 8.18 0.33
N SER A 505 11.18 9.34 0.31
CA SER A 505 11.60 10.00 -0.92
C SER A 505 13.03 10.51 -0.81
N VAL A 506 13.76 10.45 -1.94
CA VAL A 506 15.11 11.00 -2.08
C VAL A 506 15.22 11.73 -3.40
N TYR A 507 15.68 12.98 -3.36
CA TYR A 507 15.92 13.80 -4.55
C TYR A 507 17.07 14.77 -4.31
N ARG A 508 17.64 15.36 -5.38
CA ARG A 508 18.70 16.35 -5.24
C ARG A 508 18.12 17.66 -4.79
N LYS A 509 18.82 18.32 -3.88
CA LYS A 509 18.44 19.65 -3.38
C LYS A 509 18.39 20.65 -4.54
N GLY A 510 17.25 21.30 -4.68
CA GLY A 510 17.01 22.27 -5.75
C GLY A 510 16.34 21.70 -7.00
N ASP A 511 16.22 20.37 -7.17
CA ASP A 511 15.58 19.78 -8.35
C ASP A 511 14.06 20.03 -8.38
N PHE A 512 13.44 20.16 -7.23
CA PHE A 512 12.00 20.38 -7.12
C PHE A 512 11.69 21.69 -6.40
N LYS A 513 10.77 22.46 -6.98
CA LYS A 513 10.14 23.63 -6.36
C LYS A 513 9.07 23.19 -5.37
N THR A 514 8.28 22.17 -5.74
CA THR A 514 7.32 21.51 -4.87
C THR A 514 7.41 20.01 -5.05
N MET A 515 7.36 19.31 -3.93
CA MET A 515 7.22 17.86 -3.83
C MET A 515 6.44 17.57 -2.56
N ARG A 516 5.33 16.82 -2.67
CA ARG A 516 4.52 16.36 -1.53
C ARG A 516 4.26 14.88 -1.72
N PHE A 517 4.08 14.14 -0.63
CA PHE A 517 3.64 12.75 -0.71
C PHE A 517 2.20 12.64 -1.21
N ALA A 518 1.90 11.54 -1.91
CA ALA A 518 0.53 11.18 -2.23
C ALA A 518 -0.24 10.85 -0.94
N PRO A 519 -1.57 11.01 -0.90
CA PRO A 519 -2.39 10.63 0.27
C PRO A 519 -2.52 9.12 0.47
N GLU A 520 -2.17 8.31 -0.54
CA GLU A 520 -2.18 6.85 -0.55
C GLU A 520 -0.76 6.31 -0.79
N GLU A 521 -0.43 5.16 -0.18
CA GLU A 521 0.92 4.56 -0.35
C GLU A 521 1.17 4.02 -1.76
N ASN A 522 0.11 3.64 -2.48
CA ASN A 522 0.16 3.04 -3.80
C ASN A 522 0.04 4.04 -4.96
N ALA A 523 0.14 5.33 -4.69
CA ALA A 523 0.07 6.38 -5.69
C ALA A 523 1.38 7.16 -5.79
N LEU A 524 1.76 7.56 -7.00
CA LEU A 524 2.86 8.50 -7.20
C LEU A 524 2.38 9.95 -7.00
N PRO A 525 3.22 10.82 -6.42
CA PRO A 525 2.83 12.19 -6.11
C PRO A 525 2.86 13.13 -7.33
N LEU A 526 2.64 12.64 -8.54
CA LEU A 526 2.91 13.35 -9.79
C LEU A 526 2.14 14.66 -9.95
N ARG A 527 0.94 14.74 -9.37
CA ARG A 527 0.13 15.99 -9.36
C ARG A 527 0.71 17.07 -8.43
N TYR A 528 1.58 16.69 -7.49
CA TYR A 528 2.16 17.57 -6.48
C TYR A 528 3.62 17.91 -6.78
N ILE A 529 4.16 17.44 -7.91
CA ILE A 529 5.54 17.67 -8.31
C ILE A 529 5.62 18.83 -9.29
N GLU A 530 6.45 19.82 -8.95
CA GLU A 530 6.92 20.86 -9.85
C GLU A 530 8.44 20.89 -9.78
N LYS A 531 9.12 20.61 -10.90
CA LYS A 531 10.59 20.72 -10.97
C LYS A 531 11.01 22.18 -11.00
N SER A 532 12.12 22.48 -10.37
CA SER A 532 12.72 23.82 -10.42
C SER A 532 13.14 24.15 -11.86
N ALA A 533 13.05 25.41 -12.24
CA ALA A 533 13.72 25.89 -13.45
C ALA A 533 15.22 25.61 -13.30
N ALA A 534 15.87 25.10 -14.34
CA ALA A 534 17.32 24.96 -14.33
C ALA A 534 17.93 26.36 -14.09
N ASP A 535 18.38 26.62 -12.88
CA ASP A 535 19.17 27.80 -12.63
C ASP A 535 20.37 27.78 -13.58
N LYS A 536 20.51 28.84 -14.36
CA LYS A 536 21.72 29.09 -15.13
C LYS A 536 22.86 28.95 -14.13
N ALA A 537 23.67 27.92 -14.33
CA ALA A 537 24.82 27.59 -13.49
C ALA A 537 25.39 28.83 -12.80
N VAL A 538 25.35 28.85 -11.48
CA VAL A 538 26.17 29.81 -10.73
C VAL A 538 27.58 29.46 -11.10
N LYS A 539 28.12 30.28 -12.02
CA LYS A 539 29.55 30.38 -12.24
C LYS A 539 30.12 30.99 -10.96
N ASN A 540 30.75 30.19 -10.15
CA ASN A 540 31.82 30.60 -9.25
C ASN A 540 32.84 29.47 -9.16
#